data_02971f9877a9a49c12889b2b9d0eea0c
#
_entry.id   02971f9877a9a49c12889b2b9d0eea0c
#
_cell.length_a   1.000
_cell.length_b   1.000
_cell.length_c   1.000
_cell.angle_alpha   90.00
_cell.angle_beta   90.00
_cell.angle_gamma   90.00
#
_symmetry.space_group_name_H-M   'P 1'
#
loop_
_entity.id
_entity.type
_entity.pdbx_description
1 polymer ?
#
loop_
_entity_poly.entity_id
_entity_poly.type
_entity_poly.pdbx_seq_one_letter_code
_entity_poly.pdbx_strand_id
1 'polypeptide(L)'
;MSLHGNPIVETAHLPDGRNARIRVGIAEDSYVADRDLNTVVLEVRVGHGVAAVIDTVLDADQVDAARHLATRVRDGLSSGELEPTTHALERLADSVL
;
A
#
# COMPACT_ATOMS: atom_id res chain seq x y z
N MET A 1 -19.07 -2.53 0.28
CA MET A 1 -17.90 -3.33 -0.10
C MET A 1 -16.87 -3.28 1.02
N SER A 2 -16.04 -4.28 1.11
CA SER A 2 -15.01 -4.39 2.16
C SER A 2 -13.69 -4.82 1.55
N LEU A 3 -12.58 -4.43 2.18
CA LEU A 3 -11.25 -4.88 1.79
C LEU A 3 -10.97 -6.35 2.15
N HIS A 4 -11.83 -6.96 2.95
CA HIS A 4 -11.73 -8.40 3.25
C HIS A 4 -11.92 -9.20 1.96
N GLY A 5 -10.87 -9.93 1.54
CA GLY A 5 -10.89 -10.72 0.31
C GLY A 5 -10.80 -9.92 -1.00
N ASN A 6 -10.80 -8.58 -0.92
CA ASN A 6 -10.79 -7.71 -2.10
C ASN A 6 -9.79 -6.56 -1.93
N PRO A 7 -8.49 -6.84 -1.94
CA PRO A 7 -7.49 -5.78 -1.83
C PRO A 7 -7.51 -4.88 -3.07
N ILE A 8 -7.13 -3.63 -2.87
CA ILE A 8 -6.88 -2.71 -3.98
C ILE A 8 -5.46 -2.96 -4.48
N VAL A 9 -5.31 -3.24 -5.76
CA VAL A 9 -4.01 -3.51 -6.38
C VAL A 9 -3.79 -2.55 -7.54
N GLU A 10 -2.65 -1.89 -7.54
CA GLU A 10 -2.21 -1.01 -8.62
C GLU A 10 -0.79 -1.37 -9.05
N THR A 11 -0.43 -1.01 -10.27
CA THR A 11 0.92 -1.21 -10.79
C THR A 11 1.49 0.13 -11.24
N ALA A 12 2.75 0.38 -10.91
CA ALA A 12 3.46 1.58 -11.32
C ALA A 12 4.74 1.20 -12.06
N HIS A 13 5.13 2.04 -13.02
CA HIS A 13 6.41 1.94 -13.71
C HIS A 13 7.34 2.99 -13.13
N LEU A 14 8.43 2.56 -12.49
CA LEU A 14 9.41 3.46 -11.91
C LEU A 14 10.25 4.12 -13.00
N PRO A 15 10.78 5.33 -12.75
CA PRO A 15 11.64 6.01 -13.75
C PRO A 15 12.88 5.22 -14.15
N ASP A 16 13.36 4.31 -13.29
CA ASP A 16 14.54 3.46 -13.59
C ASP A 16 14.20 2.21 -14.41
N GLY A 17 12.93 2.04 -14.82
CA GLY A 17 12.47 0.90 -15.61
C GLY A 17 11.95 -0.28 -14.82
N ARG A 18 12.04 -0.24 -13.49
CA ARG A 18 11.48 -1.32 -12.65
C ARG A 18 9.96 -1.16 -12.53
N ASN A 19 9.29 -2.25 -12.25
CA ASN A 19 7.85 -2.26 -11.98
C ASN A 19 7.61 -2.36 -10.48
N ALA A 20 6.64 -1.62 -9.99
CA ALA A 20 6.18 -1.70 -8.61
C ALA A 20 4.74 -2.20 -8.57
N ARG A 21 4.44 -3.07 -7.61
CA ARG A 21 3.08 -3.52 -7.34
C ARG A 21 2.66 -2.99 -5.97
N ILE A 22 1.51 -2.34 -5.95
CA ILE A 22 0.97 -1.67 -4.76
C ILE A 22 -0.28 -2.44 -4.34
N ARG A 23 -0.33 -2.84 -3.08
CA ARG A 23 -1.49 -3.52 -2.53
C ARG A 23 -1.93 -2.82 -1.26
N VAL A 24 -3.22 -2.45 -1.19
CA VAL A 24 -3.84 -1.91 0.02
C VAL A 24 -4.96 -2.87 0.40
N GLY A 25 -4.83 -3.54 1.52
CA GLY A 25 -5.79 -4.54 1.93
C GLY A 25 -5.50 -5.07 3.33
N ILE A 26 -6.29 -6.04 3.75
CA ILE A 26 -6.14 -6.68 5.05
C ILE A 26 -4.90 -7.56 5.04
N ALA A 27 -4.11 -7.47 6.11
CA ALA A 27 -2.94 -8.32 6.28
C ALA A 27 -3.37 -9.79 6.38
N GLU A 28 -2.79 -10.64 5.53
CA GLU A 28 -3.09 -12.07 5.51
C GLU A 28 -2.09 -12.90 6.29
N ASP A 29 -1.17 -12.24 7.00
CA ASP A 29 -0.11 -12.93 7.72
C ASP A 29 -0.64 -13.54 9.00
N SER A 30 -0.82 -14.86 8.98
CA SER A 30 -1.30 -15.63 10.13
C SER A 30 -0.27 -15.82 11.23
N TYR A 31 0.97 -15.40 11.00
CA TYR A 31 2.03 -15.56 12.00
C TYR A 31 2.04 -14.47 13.06
N VAL A 32 1.30 -13.38 12.85
CA VAL A 32 1.23 -12.29 13.82
C VAL A 32 -0.07 -12.44 14.61
N ALA A 33 -0.03 -13.27 15.65
CA ALA A 33 -1.20 -13.61 16.46
C ALA A 33 -1.85 -12.40 17.15
N ASP A 34 -1.09 -11.34 17.38
CA ASP A 34 -1.55 -10.13 18.08
C ASP A 34 -2.00 -9.01 17.13
N ARG A 35 -1.90 -9.22 15.81
CA ARG A 35 -2.33 -8.21 14.86
C ARG A 35 -3.85 -8.24 14.71
N ASP A 36 -4.46 -7.07 14.77
CA ASP A 36 -5.88 -6.91 14.47
C ASP A 36 -6.16 -7.41 13.06
N LEU A 37 -7.07 -8.36 12.92
CA LEU A 37 -7.48 -8.94 11.63
C LEU A 37 -8.15 -7.93 10.71
N ASN A 38 -8.45 -6.73 11.20
CA ASN A 38 -9.03 -5.64 10.42
C ASN A 38 -8.01 -4.57 10.05
N THR A 39 -6.73 -4.76 10.38
CA THR A 39 -5.70 -3.78 10.02
C THR A 39 -5.50 -3.75 8.51
N VAL A 40 -5.66 -2.58 7.93
CA VAL A 40 -5.39 -2.35 6.51
C VAL A 40 -3.92 -1.99 6.33
N VAL A 41 -3.26 -2.74 5.47
CA VAL A 41 -1.81 -2.65 5.24
C VAL A 41 -1.56 -2.15 3.81
N LEU A 42 -0.63 -1.21 3.68
CA LEU A 42 -0.08 -0.81 2.39
C LEU A 42 1.22 -1.57 2.16
N GLU A 43 1.28 -2.35 1.09
CA GLU A 43 2.46 -3.11 0.68
C GLU A 43 2.90 -2.66 -0.70
N VAL A 44 4.20 -2.42 -0.86
CA VAL A 44 4.81 -2.10 -2.15
C VAL A 44 5.90 -3.12 -2.43
N ARG A 45 5.77 -3.79 -3.58
CA ARG A 45 6.78 -4.73 -4.08
C ARG A 45 7.45 -4.12 -5.32
N VAL A 46 8.77 -4.18 -5.36
CA VAL A 46 9.56 -3.73 -6.51
C VAL A 46 10.37 -4.90 -7.02
N GLY A 47 10.19 -5.23 -8.31
CA GLY A 47 10.81 -6.42 -8.88
C GLY A 47 10.32 -7.69 -8.18
N HIS A 48 11.26 -8.45 -7.59
CA HIS A 48 10.95 -9.71 -6.90
C HIS A 48 10.93 -9.57 -5.37
N GLY A 49 11.14 -8.37 -4.85
CA GLY A 49 11.25 -8.15 -3.40
C GLY A 49 10.18 -7.23 -2.85
N VAL A 50 9.97 -7.34 -1.53
CA VAL A 50 9.13 -6.40 -0.80
C VAL A 50 9.98 -5.17 -0.48
N ALA A 51 9.56 -4.00 -0.99
CA ALA A 51 10.25 -2.75 -0.74
C ALA A 51 9.81 -2.13 0.60
N ALA A 52 8.51 -2.19 0.90
CA ALA A 52 7.97 -1.62 2.13
C ALA A 52 6.61 -2.21 2.47
N VAL A 53 6.34 -2.34 3.75
CA VAL A 53 5.02 -2.71 4.29
C VAL A 53 4.74 -1.78 5.47
N ILE A 54 3.62 -1.07 5.43
CA ILE A 54 3.22 -0.19 6.52
C ILE A 54 1.77 -0.46 6.93
N ASP A 55 1.47 -0.30 8.21
CA ASP A 55 0.11 -0.33 8.71
C ASP A 55 -0.53 1.04 8.47
N THR A 56 -1.81 1.05 8.12
CA THR A 56 -2.56 2.29 7.93
C THR A 56 -3.59 2.45 9.04
N VAL A 57 -4.19 3.64 9.11
CA VAL A 57 -5.30 3.93 10.05
C VAL A 57 -6.66 3.62 9.44
N LEU A 58 -6.69 3.04 8.25
CA LEU A 58 -7.94 2.73 7.56
C LEU A 58 -8.66 1.54 8.18
N ASP A 59 -9.98 1.57 8.13
CA ASP A 59 -10.83 0.42 8.40
C ASP A 59 -11.07 -0.38 7.12
N ALA A 60 -11.46 -1.64 7.27
CA ALA A 60 -11.67 -2.55 6.13
C ALA A 60 -12.81 -2.10 5.20
N ASP A 61 -13.74 -1.29 5.69
CA ASP A 61 -14.86 -0.77 4.89
C ASP A 61 -14.55 0.57 4.21
N GLN A 62 -13.42 1.18 4.48
CA GLN A 62 -13.00 2.44 3.86
C GLN A 62 -12.34 2.21 2.50
N VAL A 63 -13.09 1.59 1.58
CA VAL A 63 -12.57 1.19 0.26
C VAL A 63 -12.18 2.39 -0.58
N ASP A 64 -12.96 3.47 -0.54
CA ASP A 64 -12.66 4.66 -1.34
C ASP A 64 -11.37 5.35 -0.87
N ALA A 65 -11.15 5.43 0.44
CA ALA A 65 -9.92 5.98 0.99
C ALA A 65 -8.72 5.10 0.64
N ALA A 66 -8.89 3.77 0.69
CA ALA A 66 -7.85 2.82 0.30
C ALA A 66 -7.48 2.97 -1.18
N ARG A 67 -8.50 3.13 -2.04
CA ARG A 67 -8.26 3.34 -3.48
C ARG A 67 -7.54 4.66 -3.74
N HIS A 68 -7.92 5.71 -3.03
CA HIS A 68 -7.25 7.00 -3.14
C HIS A 68 -5.78 6.90 -2.73
N LEU A 69 -5.49 6.21 -1.63
CA LEU A 69 -4.11 5.98 -1.18
C LEU A 69 -3.32 5.20 -2.24
N ALA A 70 -3.88 4.10 -2.75
CA ALA A 70 -3.21 3.30 -3.77
C ALA A 70 -2.90 4.12 -5.03
N THR A 71 -3.83 4.96 -5.47
CA THR A 71 -3.64 5.83 -6.64
C THR A 71 -2.54 6.85 -6.39
N ARG A 72 -2.51 7.47 -5.21
CA ARG A 72 -1.48 8.44 -4.85
C ARG A 72 -0.09 7.80 -4.81
N VAL A 73 0.01 6.59 -4.26
CA VAL A 73 1.27 5.84 -4.24
C VAL A 73 1.72 5.53 -5.67
N ARG A 74 0.81 5.02 -6.50
CA ARG A 74 1.09 4.70 -7.90
C ARG A 74 1.62 5.93 -8.65
N ASP A 75 0.93 7.05 -8.54
CA ASP A 75 1.30 8.26 -9.27
C ASP A 75 2.64 8.82 -8.78
N GLY A 76 2.89 8.80 -7.48
CA GLY A 76 4.15 9.25 -6.91
C GLY A 76 5.32 8.38 -7.33
N LEU A 77 5.15 7.07 -7.34
CA LEU A 77 6.19 6.14 -7.79
C LEU A 77 6.47 6.30 -9.29
N SER A 78 5.43 6.47 -10.10
CA SER A 78 5.58 6.62 -11.55
C SER A 78 6.26 7.92 -11.94
N SER A 79 6.01 9.00 -11.21
CA SER A 79 6.62 10.30 -11.47
C SER A 79 8.04 10.42 -10.91
N GLY A 80 8.45 9.53 -10.02
CA GLY A 80 9.72 9.61 -9.32
C GLY A 80 9.72 10.53 -8.10
N GLU A 81 8.59 11.15 -7.78
CA GLU A 81 8.46 12.02 -6.60
C GLU A 81 8.39 11.24 -5.29
N LEU A 82 7.99 9.97 -5.34
CA LEU A 82 7.87 9.10 -4.19
C LEU A 82 8.87 7.96 -4.31
N GLU A 83 9.69 7.77 -3.28
CA GLU A 83 10.58 6.62 -3.19
C GLU A 83 9.82 5.42 -2.60
N PRO A 84 10.13 4.19 -3.05
CA PRO A 84 9.48 2.99 -2.50
C PRO A 84 10.13 2.55 -1.19
N THR A 85 10.10 3.43 -0.19
CA THR A 85 10.67 3.19 1.14
C THR A 85 9.59 3.33 2.19
N THR A 86 9.76 2.64 3.33
CA THR A 86 8.82 2.70 4.45
C THR A 86 8.56 4.15 4.88
N HIS A 87 9.64 4.92 5.07
CA HIS A 87 9.53 6.29 5.54
C HIS A 87 8.74 7.18 4.56
N ALA A 88 9.04 7.08 3.27
CA ALA A 88 8.36 7.89 2.25
C ALA A 88 6.87 7.52 2.17
N LEU A 89 6.54 6.23 2.25
CA LEU A 89 5.15 5.77 2.22
C LEU A 89 4.39 6.20 3.46
N GLU A 90 5.00 6.16 4.64
CA GLU A 90 4.37 6.62 5.87
C GLU A 90 4.04 8.11 5.80
N ARG A 91 4.95 8.92 5.29
CA ARG A 91 4.72 10.35 5.12
C ARG A 91 3.58 10.64 4.15
N LEU A 92 3.52 9.90 3.04
CA LEU A 92 2.44 10.06 2.07
C LEU A 92 1.10 9.65 2.70
N ALA A 93 1.06 8.51 3.38
CA ALA A 93 -0.15 8.03 4.04
C ALA A 93 -0.66 9.06 5.05
N ASP A 94 0.23 9.64 5.86
CA ASP A 94 -0.14 10.67 6.83
C ASP A 94 -0.74 11.91 6.16
N SER A 95 -0.26 12.27 4.97
CA SER A 95 -0.76 13.46 4.27
C SER A 95 -2.08 13.20 3.53
N VAL A 96 -2.33 11.96 3.12
CA VAL A 96 -3.54 11.57 2.37
C VAL A 96 -4.68 11.20 3.31
N LEU A 97 -4.36 10.59 4.43
CA LEU A 97 -5.32 10.11 5.42
C LEU A 97 -5.41 11.04 6.60
#